data_01a63ff92271a6e9ed0f9f2fcd15e9fd
#
_entry.id   01a63ff92271a6e9ed0f9f2fcd15e9fd
#
_cell.length_a   1.000
_cell.length_b   1.000
_cell.length_c   1.000
_cell.angle_alpha   90.00
_cell.angle_beta   90.00
_cell.angle_gamma   90.00
#
_symmetry.space_group_name_H-M   'P 1'
#
loop_
_entity.id
_entity.type
_entity.pdbx_description
1 polymer ?
#
loop_
_entity_poly.entity_id
_entity_poly.type
_entity_poly.pdbx_seq_one_letter_code
_entity_poly.pdbx_strand_id
1 'polypeptide(L)'
;VLFIRVCLRLGQHLGGLTMGLAIYSVIQMGIMALGIGLMVQWIRTRFRLNRWLTWLMLVVFGCSPYIAQYSIAIWKDPIFSVTIVCVTILLFDILYVETDKKQNIIRNILLLISVLAMIFSRNNGFYIAIAIVCLSVFLLFRKMTRQKGIGNMLDSNDCFQVYYWTGL
;
A
#
# COMPACT_ATOMS: atom_id res chain seq x y z
N VAL A 1 14.44 -5.47 13.98
CA VAL A 1 15.36 -6.22 14.90
C VAL A 1 14.63 -7.42 15.51
N LEU A 2 13.38 -7.30 15.96
CA LEU A 2 12.64 -8.36 16.62
C LEU A 2 12.37 -9.56 15.69
N PHE A 3 11.96 -9.30 14.46
CA PHE A 3 11.67 -10.32 13.45
C PHE A 3 12.92 -11.17 13.12
N ILE A 4 14.08 -10.52 12.92
CA ILE A 4 15.34 -11.23 12.68
C ILE A 4 15.72 -12.10 13.88
N ARG A 5 15.54 -11.60 15.11
CA ARG A 5 15.83 -12.37 16.33
C ARG A 5 14.97 -13.64 16.44
N VAL A 6 13.70 -13.54 16.08
CA VAL A 6 12.78 -14.70 16.08
C VAL A 6 13.23 -15.75 15.06
N CYS A 7 13.54 -15.32 13.83
CA CYS A 7 14.02 -16.23 12.78
C CYS A 7 15.37 -16.90 13.16
N LEU A 8 16.29 -16.14 13.78
CA LEU A 8 17.57 -16.70 14.22
C LEU A 8 17.39 -17.71 15.37
N ARG A 9 16.51 -17.45 16.33
CA ARG A 9 16.20 -18.41 17.41
C ARG A 9 15.60 -19.70 16.85
N LEU A 10 14.64 -19.58 15.91
CA LEU A 10 14.07 -20.74 15.22
C LEU A 10 15.16 -21.53 14.46
N GLY A 11 16.06 -20.83 13.79
CA GLY A 11 17.17 -21.46 13.07
C GLY A 11 18.16 -22.18 13.99
N GLN A 12 18.45 -21.63 15.15
CA GLN A 12 19.31 -22.28 16.15
C GLN A 12 18.74 -23.63 16.64
N HIS A 13 17.42 -23.76 16.73
CA HIS A 13 16.75 -25.01 17.08
C HIS A 13 16.72 -26.03 15.93
N LEU A 14 16.83 -25.59 14.67
CA LEU A 14 16.62 -26.43 13.47
C LEU A 14 17.92 -26.85 12.77
N GLY A 15 19.09 -26.28 13.12
CA GLY A 15 20.35 -26.69 12.46
C GLY A 15 21.42 -25.60 12.35
N GLY A 16 21.27 -24.49 13.05
CA GLY A 16 22.30 -23.45 13.13
C GLY A 16 21.93 -22.09 12.52
N LEU A 17 22.88 -21.19 12.56
CA LEU A 17 22.71 -19.78 12.19
C LEU A 17 22.37 -19.60 10.69
N THR A 18 22.93 -20.45 9.84
CA THR A 18 22.68 -20.44 8.38
C THR A 18 21.23 -20.79 8.04
N MET A 19 20.63 -21.73 8.76
CA MET A 19 19.21 -22.07 8.61
C MET A 19 18.30 -20.91 9.01
N GLY A 20 18.65 -20.17 10.08
CA GLY A 20 17.89 -18.99 10.50
C GLY A 20 17.90 -17.89 9.45
N LEU A 21 19.03 -17.66 8.80
CA LEU A 21 19.15 -16.68 7.71
C LEU A 21 18.38 -17.12 6.45
N ALA A 22 18.41 -18.40 6.12
CA ALA A 22 17.66 -18.95 4.99
C ALA A 22 16.15 -18.80 5.21
N ILE A 23 15.64 -19.14 6.39
CA ILE A 23 14.23 -18.94 6.76
C ILE A 23 13.82 -17.47 6.64
N TYR A 24 14.65 -16.55 7.16
CA TYR A 24 14.40 -15.13 7.04
C TYR A 24 14.29 -14.68 5.58
N SER A 25 15.23 -15.08 4.73
CA SER A 25 15.24 -14.71 3.30
C SER A 25 14.00 -15.24 2.57
N VAL A 26 13.59 -16.49 2.82
CA VAL A 26 12.41 -17.09 2.19
C VAL A 26 11.14 -16.35 2.59
N ILE A 27 10.98 -16.02 3.86
CA ILE A 27 9.82 -15.25 4.33
C ILE A 27 9.81 -13.84 3.70
N GLN A 28 10.98 -13.20 3.64
CA GLN A 28 11.13 -11.87 3.03
C GLN A 28 10.78 -11.89 1.54
N MET A 29 11.24 -12.89 0.79
CA MET A 29 10.87 -13.08 -0.61
C MET A 29 9.36 -13.28 -0.77
N GLY A 30 8.74 -14.08 0.11
CA GLY A 30 7.29 -14.28 0.12
C GLY A 30 6.51 -12.99 0.35
N ILE A 31 6.93 -12.17 1.33
CA ILE A 31 6.31 -10.87 1.62
C ILE A 31 6.44 -9.92 0.41
N MET A 32 7.60 -9.87 -0.24
CA MET A 32 7.82 -9.06 -1.43
C MET A 32 6.94 -9.52 -2.60
N ALA A 33 6.88 -10.82 -2.85
CA ALA A 33 6.04 -11.38 -3.92
C ALA A 33 4.56 -11.08 -3.69
N LEU A 34 4.08 -11.22 -2.45
CA LEU A 34 2.71 -10.84 -2.07
C LEU A 34 2.47 -9.34 -2.26
N GLY A 35 3.40 -8.48 -1.84
CA GLY A 35 3.29 -7.03 -2.02
C GLY A 35 3.18 -6.62 -3.48
N ILE A 36 4.02 -7.18 -4.35
CA ILE A 36 3.97 -6.95 -5.80
C ILE A 36 2.65 -7.47 -6.38
N GLY A 37 2.23 -8.67 -5.99
CA GLY A 37 0.97 -9.27 -6.43
C GLY A 37 -0.24 -8.42 -6.08
N LEU A 38 -0.31 -7.93 -4.83
CA LEU A 38 -1.37 -7.02 -4.38
C LEU A 38 -1.37 -5.70 -5.17
N MET A 39 -0.20 -5.12 -5.39
CA MET A 39 -0.07 -3.89 -6.17
C MET A 39 -0.57 -4.09 -7.61
N VAL A 40 -0.13 -5.14 -8.29
CA VAL A 40 -0.54 -5.44 -9.67
C VAL A 40 -2.05 -5.74 -9.75
N GLN A 41 -2.59 -6.50 -8.79
CA GLN A 41 -4.02 -6.79 -8.73
C GLN A 41 -4.84 -5.52 -8.49
N TRP A 42 -4.40 -4.65 -7.60
CA TRP A 42 -5.05 -3.37 -7.34
C TRP A 42 -5.05 -2.47 -8.58
N ILE A 43 -3.91 -2.33 -9.27
CA ILE A 43 -3.80 -1.57 -10.52
C ILE A 43 -4.75 -2.14 -11.57
N ARG A 44 -4.79 -3.47 -11.74
CA ARG A 44 -5.69 -4.15 -12.67
C ARG A 44 -7.14 -3.83 -12.41
N THR A 45 -7.58 -3.89 -11.16
CA THR A 45 -8.99 -3.64 -10.78
C THR A 45 -9.38 -2.18 -10.95
N ARG A 46 -8.47 -1.25 -10.66
CA ARG A 46 -8.74 0.19 -10.75
C ARG A 46 -8.72 0.74 -12.16
N PHE A 47 -7.73 0.33 -12.93
CA PHE A 47 -7.54 0.83 -14.31
C PHE A 47 -8.19 -0.07 -15.35
N ARG A 48 -8.92 -1.12 -14.92
CA ARG A 48 -9.55 -2.11 -15.82
C ARG A 48 -8.56 -2.64 -16.89
N LEU A 49 -7.32 -2.88 -16.48
CA LEU A 49 -6.27 -3.29 -17.39
C LEU A 49 -6.57 -4.65 -18.03
N ASN A 50 -6.20 -4.77 -19.30
CA ASN A 50 -6.31 -6.01 -20.04
C ASN A 50 -5.43 -7.10 -19.38
N ARG A 51 -5.89 -8.36 -19.46
CA ARG A 51 -5.20 -9.52 -18.88
C ARG A 51 -3.74 -9.62 -19.36
N TRP A 52 -3.47 -9.31 -20.61
CA TRP A 52 -2.13 -9.31 -21.18
C TRP A 52 -1.18 -8.32 -20.51
N LEU A 53 -1.65 -7.11 -20.23
CA LEU A 53 -0.84 -6.09 -19.58
C LEU A 53 -0.53 -6.46 -18.12
N THR A 54 -1.46 -7.13 -17.44
CA THR A 54 -1.26 -7.66 -16.09
C THR A 54 -0.16 -8.73 -16.07
N TRP A 55 -0.18 -9.66 -17.03
CA TRP A 55 0.86 -10.67 -17.18
C TRP A 55 2.22 -10.05 -17.50
N LEU A 56 2.24 -9.07 -18.40
CA LEU A 56 3.46 -8.33 -18.74
C LEU A 56 4.08 -7.68 -17.47
N MET A 57 3.28 -7.01 -16.66
CA MET A 57 3.74 -6.43 -15.39
C MET A 57 4.33 -7.50 -14.46
N LEU A 58 3.64 -8.63 -14.27
CA LEU A 58 4.14 -9.72 -13.43
C LEU A 58 5.47 -10.28 -13.95
N VAL A 59 5.61 -10.47 -15.27
CA VAL A 59 6.84 -10.95 -15.89
C VAL A 59 7.97 -9.92 -15.69
N VAL A 60 7.72 -8.64 -15.94
CA VAL A 60 8.72 -7.58 -15.75
C VAL A 60 9.19 -7.51 -14.31
N PHE A 61 8.29 -7.54 -13.33
CA PHE A 61 8.67 -7.53 -11.91
C PHE A 61 9.33 -8.84 -11.48
N GLY A 62 8.84 -9.99 -11.95
CA GLY A 62 9.39 -11.31 -11.58
C GLY A 62 10.75 -11.62 -12.23
N CYS A 63 10.97 -11.16 -13.46
CA CYS A 63 12.24 -11.34 -14.17
C CYS A 63 13.28 -10.25 -13.87
N SER A 64 12.93 -9.23 -13.08
CA SER A 64 13.85 -8.16 -12.72
C SER A 64 14.95 -8.67 -11.77
N PRO A 65 16.21 -8.71 -12.21
CA PRO A 65 17.32 -9.16 -11.35
C PRO A 65 17.52 -8.23 -10.15
N TYR A 66 17.13 -6.98 -10.30
CA TYR A 66 17.20 -5.97 -9.24
C TYR A 66 16.26 -6.31 -8.07
N ILE A 67 15.02 -6.71 -8.37
CA ILE A 67 14.05 -7.11 -7.35
C ILE A 67 14.47 -8.42 -6.69
N ALA A 68 14.97 -9.38 -7.47
CA ALA A 68 15.49 -10.65 -6.95
C ALA A 68 16.66 -10.40 -5.97
N GLN A 69 17.63 -9.60 -6.36
CA GLN A 69 18.78 -9.27 -5.52
C GLN A 69 18.36 -8.51 -4.25
N TYR A 70 17.42 -7.56 -4.37
CA TYR A 70 16.90 -6.79 -3.25
C TYR A 70 16.09 -7.64 -2.26
N SER A 71 15.39 -8.67 -2.75
CA SER A 71 14.61 -9.57 -1.91
C SER A 71 15.45 -10.56 -1.11
N ILE A 72 16.68 -10.87 -1.57
CA ILE A 72 17.64 -11.77 -0.87
C ILE A 72 18.46 -10.99 0.15
N ALA A 73 18.67 -9.70 -0.05
CA ALA A 73 19.45 -8.86 0.85
C ALA A 73 18.82 -8.84 2.24
N ILE A 74 19.62 -9.09 3.29
CA ILE A 74 19.18 -9.10 4.69
C ILE A 74 19.02 -7.67 5.19
N TRP A 75 18.16 -6.91 4.55
CA TRP A 75 17.87 -5.53 4.88
C TRP A 75 16.43 -5.41 5.35
N LYS A 76 16.15 -4.39 6.16
CA LYS A 76 14.80 -4.08 6.63
C LYS A 76 13.94 -3.39 5.55
N ASP A 77 14.59 -2.93 4.49
CA ASP A 77 14.00 -2.10 3.45
C ASP A 77 12.94 -2.83 2.59
N PRO A 78 13.05 -4.14 2.28
CA PRO A 78 12.00 -4.84 1.54
C PRO A 78 10.64 -4.86 2.26
N ILE A 79 10.63 -5.15 3.56
CA ILE A 79 9.41 -5.16 4.37
C ILE A 79 8.83 -3.74 4.44
N PHE A 80 9.69 -2.74 4.63
CA PHE A 80 9.29 -1.33 4.62
C PHE A 80 8.67 -0.90 3.30
N SER A 81 9.24 -1.31 2.16
CA SER A 81 8.70 -0.99 0.83
C SER A 81 7.30 -1.57 0.62
N VAL A 82 7.07 -2.82 1.05
CA VAL A 82 5.74 -3.44 0.97
C VAL A 82 4.72 -2.70 1.85
N THR A 83 5.11 -2.29 3.06
CA THR A 83 4.21 -1.53 3.93
C THR A 83 3.84 -0.17 3.35
N ILE A 84 4.77 0.54 2.70
CA ILE A 84 4.48 1.79 1.97
C ILE A 84 3.46 1.54 0.86
N VAL A 85 3.64 0.50 0.06
CA VAL A 85 2.70 0.15 -1.03
C VAL A 85 1.31 -0.12 -0.44
N CYS A 86 1.21 -0.91 0.62
CA CYS A 86 -0.07 -1.19 1.29
C CYS A 86 -0.74 0.09 1.82
N VAL A 87 0.01 0.97 2.48
CA VAL A 87 -0.51 2.24 2.99
C VAL A 87 -1.02 3.12 1.84
N THR A 88 -0.27 3.20 0.74
CA THR A 88 -0.66 3.99 -0.43
C THR A 88 -1.95 3.46 -1.06
N ILE A 89 -2.06 2.15 -1.26
CA ILE A 89 -3.26 1.50 -1.79
C ILE A 89 -4.46 1.76 -0.90
N LEU A 90 -4.34 1.52 0.41
CA LEU A 90 -5.44 1.71 1.36
C LEU A 90 -5.87 3.18 1.47
N LEU A 91 -4.91 4.10 1.47
CA LEU A 91 -5.18 5.52 1.49
C LEU A 91 -5.97 5.96 0.25
N PHE A 92 -5.52 5.50 -0.93
CA PHE A 92 -6.21 5.79 -2.19
C PHE A 92 -7.64 5.25 -2.17
N ASP A 93 -7.82 4.00 -1.69
CA ASP A 93 -9.13 3.38 -1.60
C ASP A 93 -10.07 4.11 -0.65
N ILE A 94 -9.57 4.61 0.48
CA ILE A 94 -10.37 5.38 1.44
C ILE A 94 -10.78 6.73 0.86
N LEU A 95 -9.90 7.40 0.10
CA LEU A 95 -10.15 8.74 -0.44
C LEU A 95 -11.07 8.74 -1.65
N TYR A 96 -10.97 7.73 -2.51
CA TYR A 96 -11.60 7.74 -3.84
C TYR A 96 -12.70 6.69 -4.01
N VAL A 97 -12.83 5.72 -3.10
CA VAL A 97 -13.81 4.64 -3.21
C VAL A 97 -14.88 4.79 -2.16
N GLU A 98 -16.07 5.11 -2.61
CA GLU A 98 -17.25 5.03 -1.77
C GLU A 98 -17.59 3.57 -1.49
N THR A 99 -17.70 3.22 -0.22
CA THR A 99 -17.93 1.83 0.20
C THR A 99 -18.83 1.83 1.45
N ASP A 100 -19.45 0.68 1.72
CA ASP A 100 -20.27 0.46 2.90
C ASP A 100 -19.51 0.74 4.21
N LYS A 101 -20.24 1.22 5.22
CA LYS A 101 -19.67 1.58 6.54
C LYS A 101 -18.81 0.45 7.12
N LYS A 102 -19.24 -0.82 6.97
CA LYS A 102 -18.51 -1.99 7.50
C LYS A 102 -17.14 -2.17 6.83
N GLN A 103 -17.08 -2.05 5.51
CA GLN A 103 -15.83 -2.17 4.76
C GLN A 103 -14.89 -0.99 5.02
N ASN A 104 -15.45 0.21 5.24
CA ASN A 104 -14.65 1.37 5.64
C ASN A 104 -13.95 1.18 6.98
N ILE A 105 -14.62 0.58 7.96
CA ILE A 105 -14.02 0.27 9.27
C ILE A 105 -12.86 -0.71 9.10
N ILE A 106 -13.05 -1.78 8.33
CA ILE A 106 -11.98 -2.76 8.08
C ILE A 106 -10.77 -2.11 7.39
N ARG A 107 -11.00 -1.26 6.38
CA ARG A 107 -9.93 -0.54 5.68
C ARG A 107 -9.16 0.41 6.59
N ASN A 108 -9.86 1.11 7.48
CA ASN A 108 -9.23 2.00 8.47
C ASN A 108 -8.36 1.21 9.46
N ILE A 109 -8.83 0.05 9.91
CA ILE A 109 -8.05 -0.83 10.80
C ILE A 109 -6.80 -1.35 10.08
N LEU A 110 -6.95 -1.82 8.83
CA LEU A 110 -5.82 -2.27 8.01
C LEU A 110 -4.81 -1.14 7.74
N LEU A 111 -5.29 0.09 7.48
CA LEU A 111 -4.44 1.26 7.32
C LEU A 111 -3.64 1.52 8.61
N LEU A 112 -4.28 1.51 9.76
CA LEU A 112 -3.63 1.72 11.05
C LEU A 112 -2.54 0.66 11.29
N ILE A 113 -2.84 -0.61 11.06
CA ILE A 113 -1.88 -1.71 11.20
C ILE A 113 -0.69 -1.51 10.24
N SER A 114 -0.95 -1.14 8.98
CA SER A 114 0.10 -0.92 7.97
C SER A 114 0.99 0.27 8.32
N VAL A 115 0.42 1.36 8.83
CA VAL A 115 1.18 2.54 9.29
C VAL A 115 2.03 2.18 10.51
N LEU A 116 1.49 1.44 11.48
CA LEU A 116 2.26 0.96 12.62
C LEU A 116 3.42 0.05 12.17
N ALA A 117 3.15 -0.90 11.28
CA ALA A 117 4.19 -1.77 10.72
C ALA A 117 5.30 -0.96 10.01
N MET A 118 4.93 0.10 9.29
CA MET A 118 5.87 1.00 8.63
C MET A 118 6.75 1.74 9.64
N ILE A 119 6.19 2.28 10.72
CA ILE A 119 6.92 2.98 11.78
C ILE A 119 7.91 2.04 12.47
N PHE A 120 7.46 0.81 12.81
CA PHE A 120 8.31 -0.18 13.48
C PHE A 120 9.39 -0.79 12.57
N SER A 121 9.19 -0.76 11.26
CA SER A 121 10.17 -1.33 10.31
C SER A 121 11.43 -0.48 10.19
N ARG A 122 11.31 0.85 10.28
CA ARG A 122 12.44 1.77 10.10
C ARG A 122 12.27 3.05 10.92
N ASN A 123 13.39 3.58 11.47
CA ASN A 123 13.38 4.86 12.20
C ASN A 123 12.84 6.03 11.34
N ASN A 124 13.10 6.00 10.02
CA ASN A 124 12.59 7.00 9.09
C ASN A 124 11.09 6.82 8.77
N GLY A 125 10.49 5.69 9.13
CA GLY A 125 9.07 5.41 8.95
C GLY A 125 8.17 6.41 9.67
N PHE A 126 8.63 6.94 10.79
CA PHE A 126 7.92 7.97 11.55
C PHE A 126 7.73 9.27 10.73
N TYR A 127 8.78 9.75 10.07
CA TYR A 127 8.70 10.96 9.22
C TYR A 127 7.76 10.77 8.04
N ILE A 128 7.81 9.59 7.42
CA ILE A 128 6.92 9.26 6.30
C ILE A 128 5.47 9.13 6.78
N ALA A 129 5.24 8.57 7.98
CA ALA A 129 3.91 8.50 8.57
C ALA A 129 3.32 9.90 8.80
N ILE A 130 4.11 10.85 9.32
CA ILE A 130 3.70 12.24 9.49
C ILE A 130 3.35 12.85 8.12
N ALA A 131 4.21 12.67 7.10
CA ALA A 131 3.96 13.19 5.75
C ALA A 131 2.65 12.61 5.16
N ILE A 132 2.39 11.32 5.33
CA ILE A 132 1.15 10.67 4.87
C ILE A 132 -0.07 11.23 5.61
N VAL A 133 0.02 11.43 6.92
CA VAL A 133 -1.07 12.03 7.71
C VAL A 133 -1.34 13.46 7.24
N CYS A 134 -0.32 14.29 7.08
CA CYS A 134 -0.47 15.65 6.57
C CYS A 134 -1.10 15.66 5.16
N LEU A 135 -0.64 14.79 4.27
CA LEU A 135 -1.21 14.66 2.93
C LEU A 135 -2.67 14.22 2.97
N SER A 136 -3.01 13.26 3.83
CA SER A 136 -4.39 12.77 4.01
C SER A 136 -5.32 13.87 4.48
N VAL A 137 -4.89 14.63 5.49
CA VAL A 137 -5.63 15.78 6.02
C VAL A 137 -5.82 16.84 4.93
N PHE A 138 -4.77 17.18 4.19
CA PHE A 138 -4.84 18.13 3.09
C PHE A 138 -5.83 17.69 2.00
N LEU A 139 -5.80 16.41 1.59
CA LEU A 139 -6.72 15.87 0.59
C LEU A 139 -8.17 15.84 1.09
N LEU A 140 -8.39 15.53 2.37
CA LEU A 140 -9.73 15.60 2.98
C LEU A 140 -10.25 17.03 3.01
N PHE A 141 -9.43 18.01 3.40
CA PHE A 141 -9.80 19.43 3.34
C PHE A 141 -10.19 19.86 1.92
N ARG A 142 -9.38 19.47 0.94
CA ARG A 142 -9.67 19.77 -0.48
C ARG A 142 -10.98 19.14 -0.96
N LYS A 143 -11.26 17.90 -0.55
CA LYS A 143 -12.54 17.22 -0.86
C LYS A 143 -13.73 17.94 -0.23
N MET A 144 -13.61 18.33 1.04
CA MET A 144 -14.67 19.09 1.75
C MET A 144 -14.93 20.46 1.14
N THR A 145 -13.86 21.18 0.76
CA THR A 145 -13.99 22.50 0.12
C THR A 145 -14.64 22.38 -1.25
N ARG A 146 -14.31 21.33 -2.01
CA ARG A 146 -14.92 21.06 -3.31
C ARG A 146 -16.40 20.72 -3.19
N GLN A 147 -16.80 19.93 -2.19
CA GLN A 147 -18.21 19.63 -1.94
C GLN A 147 -19.01 20.86 -1.52
N LYS A 148 -18.45 21.74 -0.69
CA LYS A 148 -19.09 23.01 -0.33
C LYS A 148 -19.25 23.94 -1.54
N GLY A 149 -18.23 23.99 -2.42
CA GLY A 149 -18.32 24.78 -3.66
C GLY A 149 -19.42 24.29 -4.60
N ILE A 150 -19.58 22.98 -4.74
CA ILE A 150 -20.65 22.37 -5.56
C ILE A 150 -22.02 22.57 -4.90
N GLY A 151 -22.12 22.45 -3.56
CA GLY A 151 -23.35 22.72 -2.82
C GLY A 151 -23.85 24.19 -3.01
N ASN A 152 -22.93 25.14 -2.97
CA ASN A 152 -23.24 26.56 -3.20
C ASN A 152 -23.58 26.86 -4.68
N MET A 153 -23.09 26.08 -5.64
CA MET A 153 -23.48 26.19 -7.06
C MET A 153 -24.85 25.58 -7.34
N LEU A 154 -25.23 24.52 -6.63
CA LEU A 154 -26.53 23.88 -6.77
C LEU A 154 -27.68 24.73 -6.17
N ASP A 155 -27.37 25.57 -5.18
CA ASP A 155 -28.32 26.46 -4.55
C ASP A 155 -28.56 27.77 -5.38
N SER A 156 -27.67 28.09 -6.30
CA SER A 156 -27.81 29.13 -7.28
C SER A 156 -28.24 28.50 -8.61
N ASN A 157 -29.54 28.54 -8.90
CA ASN A 157 -30.35 28.24 -10.10
C ASN A 157 -29.70 27.84 -11.45
N ASP A 158 -28.44 27.43 -11.48
CA ASP A 158 -27.69 26.98 -12.68
C ASP A 158 -27.55 25.42 -12.76
N CYS A 159 -28.63 24.74 -12.42
CA CYS A 159 -28.71 23.26 -12.45
C CYS A 159 -28.50 22.62 -13.83
N PHE A 160 -28.37 23.40 -14.92
CA PHE A 160 -28.33 22.85 -16.28
C PHE A 160 -26.93 22.63 -16.86
N GLN A 161 -25.89 23.26 -16.32
CA GLN A 161 -24.54 23.16 -16.90
C GLN A 161 -23.63 22.09 -16.28
N VAL A 162 -23.92 21.62 -15.08
CA VAL A 162 -22.99 20.68 -14.36
C VAL A 162 -23.09 19.26 -14.93
N TYR A 163 -24.20 18.84 -15.51
CA TYR A 163 -24.40 17.54 -16.11
C TYR A 163 -23.55 17.26 -17.36
N TYR A 164 -23.17 18.30 -18.09
CA TYR A 164 -22.37 18.16 -19.32
C TYR A 164 -20.86 18.07 -19.10
N TRP A 165 -20.36 18.42 -17.91
CA TRP A 165 -18.92 18.45 -17.62
C TRP A 165 -18.42 17.27 -16.79
N THR A 166 -19.29 16.45 -16.20
CA THR A 166 -18.89 15.31 -15.36
C THR A 166 -18.78 13.98 -16.12
N GLY A 167 -19.11 13.95 -17.43
CA GLY A 167 -18.79 12.85 -18.34
C GLY A 167 -19.06 11.46 -17.77
N LEU A 168 -20.28 11.17 -17.36
CA LEU A 168 -20.78 9.82 -17.08
C LEU A 168 -22.01 9.58 -17.93
#